data_2c6b07c1310c54ff4f65f820cea768f0
#
_entry.id   2c6b07c1310c54ff4f65f820cea768f0
#
_cell.length_a   1.000
_cell.length_b   1.000
_cell.length_c   1.000
_cell.angle_alpha   90.00
_cell.angle_beta   90.00
_cell.angle_gamma   90.00
#
_symmetry.space_group_name_H-M   'P 1'
#
loop_
_entity.id
_entity.type
_entity.pdbx_description
1 polymer ?
#
loop_
_entity_poly.entity_id
_entity_poly.type
_entity_poly.pdbx_seq_one_letter_code
_entity_poly.pdbx_strand_id
1 'polypeptide(L)'
;MICAMITCFDIGGSAIKCAVATADGRIGDLQRVPTPAHDFAAFTAAMQALIVAGEPARGVAISIAGVLDPADGRIKCANIPCIDGRVLATDLAEVFGLPVWIINDADSFALAEAQAGAARGHANVFGLILGTGVGGGLVIGGRLIGGPGGFAGEWGHGPVAAQLAGTPPQSIPRFRCGCGQTGCLDTVGGARGMERLHVTLHQTALDSRAIIAAWQAGDADAALTISCFIDLLSGPLAMLVNTLGTSILPVGGGLANSAPLIAQLDQAVRAAILRKTDAPIIVPGQSGAEPGLIGAAWLGLEKLENRHG
;
A
#
# COMPACT_ATOMS: atom_id res chain seq x y z
N MET A 1 17.35 -28.88 -11.56
CA MET A 1 16.17 -28.22 -10.95
C MET A 1 15.86 -26.99 -11.78
N ILE A 2 14.72 -26.95 -12.45
CA ILE A 2 14.28 -25.77 -13.18
C ILE A 2 13.98 -24.72 -12.12
N CYS A 3 14.75 -23.64 -12.09
CA CYS A 3 14.53 -22.54 -11.15
C CYS A 3 13.12 -21.99 -11.43
N ALA A 4 12.25 -21.97 -10.42
CA ALA A 4 10.91 -21.41 -10.60
C ALA A 4 11.06 -19.92 -10.87
N MET A 5 10.60 -19.45 -12.02
CA MET A 5 10.64 -18.04 -12.41
C MET A 5 9.21 -17.50 -12.58
N ILE A 6 9.02 -16.27 -12.18
CA ILE A 6 7.75 -15.53 -12.28
C ILE A 6 8.02 -14.24 -13.04
N THR A 7 7.21 -13.96 -14.07
CA THR A 7 7.17 -12.63 -14.65
C THR A 7 6.32 -11.74 -13.75
N CYS A 8 6.91 -10.67 -13.25
CA CYS A 8 6.27 -9.74 -12.32
C CYS A 8 5.95 -8.43 -13.01
N PHE A 9 4.75 -7.92 -12.77
CA PHE A 9 4.34 -6.60 -13.21
C PHE A 9 3.99 -5.70 -12.01
N ASP A 10 4.34 -4.42 -12.11
CA ASP A 10 3.80 -3.35 -11.29
C ASP A 10 3.13 -2.34 -12.21
N ILE A 11 1.79 -2.25 -12.12
CA ILE A 11 0.96 -1.55 -13.10
C ILE A 11 0.32 -0.33 -12.45
N GLY A 12 0.78 0.84 -12.85
CA GLY A 12 0.15 2.11 -12.52
C GLY A 12 -0.53 2.75 -13.74
N GLY A 13 -1.28 3.80 -13.51
CA GLY A 13 -1.96 4.53 -14.59
C GLY A 13 -1.04 5.14 -15.64
N SER A 14 0.23 5.38 -15.33
CA SER A 14 1.20 6.01 -16.23
C SER A 14 2.19 5.04 -16.86
N ALA A 15 2.51 3.94 -16.20
CA ALA A 15 3.52 2.99 -16.66
C ALA A 15 3.23 1.57 -16.18
N ILE A 16 3.58 0.62 -17.04
CA ILE A 16 3.73 -0.80 -16.74
C ILE A 16 5.22 -1.06 -16.54
N LYS A 17 5.59 -1.56 -15.37
CA LYS A 17 6.93 -2.06 -15.07
C LYS A 17 6.90 -3.57 -15.10
N CYS A 18 7.97 -4.19 -15.57
CA CYS A 18 8.09 -5.63 -15.69
C CYS A 18 9.51 -6.08 -15.31
N ALA A 19 9.59 -7.20 -14.63
CA ALA A 19 10.84 -7.90 -14.39
C ALA A 19 10.56 -9.40 -14.20
N VAL A 20 11.59 -10.24 -14.35
CA VAL A 20 11.50 -11.65 -14.01
C VAL A 20 12.12 -11.88 -12.63
N ALA A 21 11.41 -12.58 -11.77
CA ALA A 21 11.90 -12.98 -10.46
C ALA A 21 12.38 -14.44 -10.47
N THR A 22 13.51 -14.68 -9.82
CA THR A 22 14.07 -16.01 -9.55
C THR A 22 13.39 -16.66 -8.34
N ALA A 23 13.61 -17.95 -8.14
CA ALA A 23 12.99 -18.73 -7.06
C ALA A 23 13.31 -18.22 -5.64
N ASP A 24 14.39 -17.48 -5.46
CA ASP A 24 14.77 -16.83 -4.22
C ASP A 24 14.22 -15.40 -4.07
N GLY A 25 13.31 -14.99 -4.96
CA GLY A 25 12.63 -13.70 -4.94
C GLY A 25 13.46 -12.51 -5.44
N ARG A 26 14.65 -12.75 -6.01
CA ARG A 26 15.43 -11.66 -6.62
C ARG A 26 14.79 -11.22 -7.92
N ILE A 27 14.70 -9.90 -8.09
CA ILE A 27 14.18 -9.25 -9.29
C ILE A 27 15.32 -9.01 -10.27
N GLY A 28 15.14 -9.44 -11.51
CA GLY A 28 16.04 -9.19 -12.64
C GLY A 28 15.93 -7.77 -13.20
N ASP A 29 16.37 -7.61 -14.43
CA ASP A 29 16.38 -6.31 -15.11
C ASP A 29 14.98 -5.73 -15.26
N LEU A 30 14.85 -4.45 -14.90
CA LEU A 30 13.61 -3.71 -14.97
C LEU A 30 13.35 -3.21 -16.38
N GLN A 31 12.20 -3.57 -16.93
CA GLN A 31 11.66 -3.00 -18.15
C GLN A 31 10.47 -2.11 -17.83
N ARG A 32 10.27 -1.06 -18.62
CA ARG A 32 9.19 -0.09 -18.40
C ARG A 32 8.62 0.38 -19.74
N VAL A 33 7.27 0.39 -19.83
CA VAL A 33 6.54 0.95 -20.97
C VAL A 33 5.40 1.85 -20.46
N PRO A 34 4.90 2.80 -21.28
CA PRO A 34 3.69 3.54 -20.94
C PRO A 34 2.48 2.61 -20.80
N THR A 35 1.54 2.94 -19.92
CA THR A 35 0.29 2.18 -19.76
C THR A 35 -0.72 2.60 -20.82
N PRO A 36 -1.19 1.69 -21.70
CA PRO A 36 -2.30 1.95 -22.61
C PRO A 36 -3.65 1.91 -21.85
N ALA A 37 -3.92 2.96 -21.05
CA ALA A 37 -4.99 2.94 -20.05
C ALA A 37 -6.42 2.86 -20.62
N HIS A 38 -6.61 3.16 -21.91
CA HIS A 38 -7.95 3.24 -22.54
C HIS A 38 -8.22 2.15 -23.58
N ASP A 39 -7.22 1.33 -23.92
CA ASP A 39 -7.32 0.26 -24.92
C ASP A 39 -6.82 -1.06 -24.35
N PHE A 40 -7.72 -2.00 -24.12
CA PHE A 40 -7.39 -3.30 -23.55
C PHE A 40 -6.52 -4.16 -24.47
N ALA A 41 -6.73 -4.09 -25.79
CA ALA A 41 -5.90 -4.84 -26.74
C ALA A 41 -4.47 -4.32 -26.77
N ALA A 42 -4.29 -2.99 -26.77
CA ALA A 42 -2.97 -2.37 -26.66
C ALA A 42 -2.33 -2.65 -25.28
N PHE A 43 -3.13 -2.66 -24.21
CA PHE A 43 -2.66 -2.99 -22.85
C PHE A 43 -2.10 -4.42 -22.77
N THR A 44 -2.86 -5.40 -23.26
CA THR A 44 -2.43 -6.81 -23.27
C THR A 44 -1.25 -7.04 -24.21
N ALA A 45 -1.23 -6.40 -25.38
CA ALA A 45 -0.11 -6.49 -26.32
C ALA A 45 1.20 -5.94 -25.74
N ALA A 46 1.13 -4.81 -25.01
CA ALA A 46 2.29 -4.25 -24.33
C ALA A 46 2.85 -5.20 -23.25
N MET A 47 1.98 -5.81 -22.45
CA MET A 47 2.40 -6.82 -21.46
C MET A 47 2.97 -8.08 -22.12
N GLN A 48 2.34 -8.59 -23.17
CA GLN A 48 2.79 -9.78 -23.89
C GLN A 48 4.17 -9.57 -24.53
N ALA A 49 4.43 -8.40 -25.08
CA ALA A 49 5.75 -8.05 -25.63
C ALA A 49 6.85 -8.11 -24.55
N LEU A 50 6.55 -7.66 -23.32
CA LEU A 50 7.49 -7.75 -22.20
C LEU A 50 7.71 -9.19 -21.72
N ILE A 51 6.67 -10.03 -21.73
CA ILE A 51 6.78 -11.45 -21.38
C ILE A 51 7.67 -12.19 -22.40
N VAL A 52 7.46 -11.98 -23.69
CA VAL A 52 8.22 -12.64 -24.78
C VAL A 52 9.67 -12.19 -24.80
N ALA A 53 9.96 -10.94 -24.46
CA ALA A 53 11.33 -10.41 -24.38
C ALA A 53 12.11 -10.88 -23.15
N GLY A 54 11.42 -11.45 -22.15
CA GLY A 54 12.01 -11.89 -20.89
C GLY A 54 12.42 -13.36 -20.89
N GLU A 55 12.98 -13.81 -19.77
CA GLU A 55 13.27 -15.23 -19.53
C GLU A 55 11.96 -16.04 -19.39
N PRO A 56 11.95 -17.32 -19.78
CA PRO A 56 10.78 -18.18 -19.67
C PRO A 56 10.28 -18.27 -18.21
N ALA A 57 9.03 -17.92 -17.99
CA ALA A 57 8.40 -17.95 -16.66
C ALA A 57 7.27 -18.99 -16.59
N ARG A 58 6.97 -19.45 -15.38
CA ARG A 58 5.92 -20.45 -15.09
C ARG A 58 4.58 -19.81 -14.74
N GLY A 59 4.53 -18.49 -14.63
CA GLY A 59 3.35 -17.72 -14.34
C GLY A 59 3.63 -16.22 -14.31
N VAL A 60 2.58 -15.48 -14.20
CA VAL A 60 2.58 -14.01 -14.17
C VAL A 60 1.95 -13.52 -12.86
N ALA A 61 2.64 -12.65 -12.15
CA ALA A 61 2.12 -12.00 -10.94
C ALA A 61 2.10 -10.48 -11.12
N ILE A 62 1.00 -9.86 -10.74
CA ILE A 62 0.71 -8.46 -11.06
C ILE A 62 0.37 -7.69 -9.78
N SER A 63 1.15 -6.67 -9.45
CA SER A 63 0.79 -5.62 -8.49
C SER A 63 0.05 -4.52 -9.25
N ILE A 64 -1.12 -4.11 -8.75
CA ILE A 64 -1.92 -3.09 -9.41
C ILE A 64 -2.69 -2.23 -8.41
N ALA A 65 -2.75 -0.91 -8.69
CA ALA A 65 -3.57 0.02 -7.93
C ALA A 65 -5.07 -0.17 -8.28
N GLY A 66 -5.70 -1.16 -7.64
CA GLY A 66 -7.10 -1.50 -7.84
C GLY A 66 -7.57 -2.50 -6.80
N VAL A 67 -8.88 -2.64 -6.66
CA VAL A 67 -9.51 -3.57 -5.72
C VAL A 67 -10.23 -4.65 -6.50
N LEU A 68 -9.99 -5.92 -6.13
CA LEU A 68 -10.72 -7.06 -6.70
C LEU A 68 -12.03 -7.24 -5.96
N ASP A 69 -13.16 -7.28 -6.68
CA ASP A 69 -14.45 -7.59 -6.07
C ASP A 69 -14.46 -9.08 -5.67
N PRO A 70 -14.77 -9.39 -4.41
CA PRO A 70 -14.76 -10.78 -3.93
C PRO A 70 -15.87 -11.65 -4.51
N ALA A 71 -16.95 -11.03 -4.92
CA ALA A 71 -18.13 -11.77 -5.36
C ALA A 71 -17.94 -12.38 -6.75
N ASP A 72 -17.24 -11.68 -7.64
CA ASP A 72 -17.13 -12.08 -9.05
C ASP A 72 -15.70 -11.97 -9.62
N GLY A 73 -14.71 -11.56 -8.82
CA GLY A 73 -13.33 -11.41 -9.23
C GLY A 73 -13.05 -10.21 -10.14
N ARG A 74 -14.01 -9.29 -10.27
CA ARG A 74 -13.84 -8.09 -11.10
C ARG A 74 -12.96 -7.07 -10.41
N ILE A 75 -12.09 -6.44 -11.22
CA ILE A 75 -11.26 -5.35 -10.72
C ILE A 75 -11.99 -4.02 -10.80
N LYS A 76 -11.89 -3.22 -9.72
CA LYS A 76 -12.21 -1.79 -9.73
C LYS A 76 -10.92 -0.99 -9.82
N CYS A 77 -10.74 -0.27 -10.92
CA CYS A 77 -9.52 0.49 -11.19
C CYS A 77 -9.82 1.83 -11.86
N ALA A 78 -9.78 2.90 -11.10
CA ALA A 78 -10.10 4.25 -11.61
C ALA A 78 -9.03 4.80 -12.57
N ASN A 79 -7.77 4.38 -12.42
CA ASN A 79 -6.64 4.95 -13.15
C ASN A 79 -6.35 4.28 -14.49
N ILE A 80 -6.99 3.12 -14.76
CA ILE A 80 -6.81 2.34 -15.99
C ILE A 80 -8.20 1.87 -16.46
N PRO A 81 -8.97 2.73 -17.13
CA PRO A 81 -10.36 2.45 -17.49
C PRO A 81 -10.56 1.19 -18.33
N CYS A 82 -9.59 0.80 -19.16
CA CYS A 82 -9.72 -0.39 -20.03
C CYS A 82 -9.78 -1.72 -19.28
N ILE A 83 -9.37 -1.76 -18.00
CA ILE A 83 -9.44 -2.97 -17.17
C ILE A 83 -10.57 -2.91 -16.13
N ASP A 84 -11.18 -1.75 -15.92
CA ASP A 84 -12.24 -1.57 -14.92
C ASP A 84 -13.43 -2.50 -15.23
N GLY A 85 -13.92 -3.19 -14.20
CA GLY A 85 -15.03 -4.15 -14.30
C GLY A 85 -14.69 -5.49 -14.97
N ARG A 86 -13.44 -5.79 -15.34
CA ARG A 86 -13.01 -7.07 -15.92
C ARG A 86 -12.65 -8.10 -14.85
N VAL A 87 -12.79 -9.37 -15.18
CA VAL A 87 -12.17 -10.50 -14.46
C VAL A 87 -10.73 -10.64 -14.94
N LEU A 88 -9.91 -9.63 -14.61
CA LEU A 88 -8.63 -9.38 -15.25
C LEU A 88 -7.66 -10.56 -15.19
N ALA A 89 -7.63 -11.32 -14.10
CA ALA A 89 -6.75 -12.49 -13.98
C ALA A 89 -7.09 -13.58 -15.03
N THR A 90 -8.37 -13.80 -15.27
CA THR A 90 -8.84 -14.78 -16.29
C THR A 90 -8.55 -14.27 -17.70
N ASP A 91 -8.93 -13.01 -18.00
CA ASP A 91 -8.72 -12.41 -19.30
C ASP A 91 -7.22 -12.46 -19.72
N LEU A 92 -6.32 -12.14 -18.78
CA LEU A 92 -4.89 -12.15 -19.01
C LEU A 92 -4.31 -13.58 -19.08
N ALA A 93 -4.84 -14.53 -18.31
CA ALA A 93 -4.39 -15.92 -18.38
C ALA A 93 -4.71 -16.55 -19.74
N GLU A 94 -5.87 -16.22 -20.33
CA GLU A 94 -6.23 -16.63 -21.69
C GLU A 94 -5.27 -16.05 -22.74
N VAL A 95 -4.94 -14.74 -22.61
CA VAL A 95 -4.02 -14.08 -23.56
C VAL A 95 -2.60 -14.62 -23.48
N PHE A 96 -2.09 -14.86 -22.27
CA PHE A 96 -0.67 -15.23 -22.07
C PHE A 96 -0.44 -16.74 -22.14
N GLY A 97 -1.49 -17.56 -22.00
CA GLY A 97 -1.34 -19.01 -21.86
C GLY A 97 -0.62 -19.44 -20.57
N LEU A 98 -0.59 -18.57 -19.57
CA LEU A 98 0.10 -18.75 -18.29
C LEU A 98 -0.87 -18.44 -17.14
N PRO A 99 -0.69 -19.07 -15.96
CA PRO A 99 -1.44 -18.67 -14.77
C PRO A 99 -1.10 -17.22 -14.39
N VAL A 100 -2.13 -16.45 -14.04
CA VAL A 100 -2.03 -15.04 -13.64
C VAL A 100 -2.59 -14.86 -12.24
N TRP A 101 -1.83 -14.17 -11.39
CA TRP A 101 -2.24 -13.76 -10.06
C TRP A 101 -2.13 -12.25 -9.91
N ILE A 102 -3.12 -11.66 -9.26
CA ILE A 102 -3.19 -10.22 -9.05
C ILE A 102 -3.19 -9.93 -7.55
N ILE A 103 -2.46 -8.90 -7.18
CA ILE A 103 -2.36 -8.38 -5.81
C ILE A 103 -2.54 -6.86 -5.85
N ASN A 104 -3.19 -6.31 -4.83
CA ASN A 104 -3.29 -4.87 -4.64
C ASN A 104 -1.89 -4.28 -4.33
N ASP A 105 -1.67 -3.00 -4.64
CA ASP A 105 -0.39 -2.32 -4.44
C ASP A 105 0.02 -2.19 -2.95
N ALA A 106 -0.93 -1.98 -2.05
CA ALA A 106 -0.67 -1.91 -0.60
C ALA A 106 -0.32 -3.28 -0.02
N ASP A 107 -1.03 -4.34 -0.44
CA ASP A 107 -0.72 -5.72 -0.10
C ASP A 107 0.65 -6.13 -0.64
N SER A 108 0.95 -5.71 -1.87
CA SER A 108 2.25 -5.96 -2.50
C SER A 108 3.38 -5.31 -1.72
N PHE A 109 3.20 -4.06 -1.27
CA PHE A 109 4.14 -3.38 -0.40
C PHE A 109 4.34 -4.14 0.92
N ALA A 110 3.25 -4.54 1.58
CA ALA A 110 3.32 -5.27 2.86
C ALA A 110 4.08 -6.59 2.71
N LEU A 111 3.82 -7.33 1.63
CA LEU A 111 4.50 -8.59 1.34
C LEU A 111 5.99 -8.36 1.02
N ALA A 112 6.31 -7.34 0.23
CA ALA A 112 7.69 -6.97 -0.06
C ALA A 112 8.48 -6.62 1.20
N GLU A 113 7.89 -5.82 2.10
CA GLU A 113 8.52 -5.46 3.37
C GLU A 113 8.70 -6.66 4.31
N ALA A 114 7.74 -7.57 4.36
CA ALA A 114 7.81 -8.78 5.18
C ALA A 114 8.89 -9.77 4.68
N GLN A 115 9.08 -9.86 3.37
CA GLN A 115 9.99 -10.84 2.77
C GLN A 115 11.40 -10.29 2.52
N ALA A 116 11.52 -9.03 2.14
CA ALA A 116 12.79 -8.44 1.69
C ALA A 116 13.12 -7.07 2.30
N GLY A 117 12.22 -6.46 3.09
CA GLY A 117 12.37 -5.11 3.61
C GLY A 117 12.55 -5.03 5.13
N ALA A 118 12.10 -3.93 5.71
CA ALA A 118 12.25 -3.58 7.12
C ALA A 118 11.58 -4.59 8.08
N ALA A 119 10.59 -5.34 7.59
CA ALA A 119 9.83 -6.30 8.41
C ALA A 119 10.31 -7.75 8.26
N ARG A 120 11.45 -7.98 7.62
CA ARG A 120 12.01 -9.33 7.46
C ARG A 120 12.26 -9.99 8.81
N GLY A 121 11.74 -11.20 8.97
CA GLY A 121 11.86 -11.98 10.23
C GLY A 121 10.78 -11.70 11.27
N HIS A 122 9.87 -10.75 11.00
CA HIS A 122 8.71 -10.52 11.87
C HIS A 122 7.54 -11.42 11.47
N ALA A 123 6.90 -12.06 12.46
CA ALA A 123 5.79 -12.99 12.22
C ALA A 123 4.51 -12.27 11.77
N ASN A 124 4.19 -11.14 12.41
CA ASN A 124 2.99 -10.35 12.11
C ASN A 124 3.41 -8.95 11.71
N VAL A 125 3.12 -8.60 10.46
CA VAL A 125 3.50 -7.34 9.81
C VAL A 125 2.25 -6.65 9.30
N PHE A 126 2.14 -5.36 9.53
CA PHE A 126 1.16 -4.52 8.85
C PHE A 126 1.90 -3.46 8.03
N GLY A 127 1.92 -3.63 6.70
CA GLY A 127 2.45 -2.63 5.78
C GLY A 127 1.54 -1.42 5.76
N LEU A 128 2.04 -0.26 6.15
CA LEU A 128 1.29 0.98 6.24
C LEU A 128 1.61 1.87 5.03
N ILE A 129 0.60 2.28 4.29
CA ILE A 129 0.74 3.26 3.21
C ILE A 129 0.22 4.61 3.69
N LEU A 130 1.10 5.61 3.73
CA LEU A 130 0.78 7.02 3.93
C LEU A 130 1.13 7.79 2.65
N GLY A 131 0.28 7.63 1.64
CA GLY A 131 0.39 8.25 0.32
C GLY A 131 -0.57 9.43 0.17
N THR A 132 -1.27 9.50 -0.95
CA THR A 132 -2.37 10.45 -1.20
C THR A 132 -3.48 10.30 -0.15
N GLY A 133 -3.86 9.06 0.15
CA GLY A 133 -4.71 8.63 1.24
C GLY A 133 -3.96 7.66 2.14
N VAL A 134 -4.69 6.79 2.85
CA VAL A 134 -4.14 5.72 3.68
C VAL A 134 -4.54 4.35 3.13
N GLY A 135 -3.60 3.43 3.16
CA GLY A 135 -3.82 2.04 2.80
C GLY A 135 -2.98 1.12 3.66
N GLY A 136 -3.14 -0.18 3.50
CA GLY A 136 -2.32 -1.14 4.22
C GLY A 136 -2.51 -2.56 3.71
N GLY A 137 -1.59 -3.43 4.12
CA GLY A 137 -1.65 -4.86 3.86
C GLY A 137 -1.20 -5.65 5.09
N LEU A 138 -1.79 -6.82 5.29
CA LEU A 138 -1.53 -7.66 6.46
C LEU A 138 -0.80 -8.93 6.06
N VAL A 139 0.35 -9.19 6.71
CA VAL A 139 1.12 -10.42 6.53
C VAL A 139 1.24 -11.11 7.89
N ILE A 140 0.84 -12.38 7.97
CA ILE A 140 0.92 -13.20 9.17
C ILE A 140 1.64 -14.52 8.83
N GLY A 141 2.68 -14.84 9.57
CA GLY A 141 3.47 -16.06 9.32
C GLY A 141 4.11 -16.08 7.94
N GLY A 142 4.47 -14.90 7.40
CA GLY A 142 5.06 -14.76 6.06
C GLY A 142 4.06 -14.83 4.91
N ARG A 143 2.75 -14.95 5.19
CA ARG A 143 1.68 -15.05 4.19
C ARG A 143 0.78 -13.83 4.21
N LEU A 144 0.42 -13.36 3.02
CA LEU A 144 -0.55 -12.28 2.87
C LEU A 144 -1.94 -12.72 3.33
N ILE A 145 -2.58 -11.89 4.13
CA ILE A 145 -3.96 -12.08 4.59
C ILE A 145 -4.85 -11.11 3.83
N GLY A 146 -5.42 -11.56 2.73
CA GLY A 146 -6.34 -10.75 1.93
C GLY A 146 -7.76 -10.71 2.50
N GLY A 147 -8.13 -11.71 3.30
CA GLY A 147 -9.51 -11.89 3.75
C GLY A 147 -10.48 -12.20 2.59
N PRO A 148 -11.78 -12.36 2.87
CA PRO A 148 -12.79 -12.44 1.81
C PRO A 148 -12.75 -11.17 0.97
N GLY A 149 -12.40 -11.33 -0.31
CA GLY A 149 -12.38 -10.24 -1.27
C GLY A 149 -11.20 -9.32 -1.30
N GLY A 150 -10.14 -9.66 -0.58
CA GLY A 150 -8.96 -8.82 -0.59
C GLY A 150 -9.10 -7.49 0.15
N PHE A 151 -10.08 -7.39 1.07
CA PHE A 151 -10.32 -6.15 1.83
C PHE A 151 -9.61 -6.12 3.19
N ALA A 152 -8.83 -7.13 3.56
CA ALA A 152 -8.00 -7.02 4.75
C ALA A 152 -6.92 -5.95 4.52
N GLY A 153 -6.73 -5.08 5.50
CA GLY A 153 -5.80 -3.95 5.33
C GLY A 153 -6.45 -2.62 4.97
N GLU A 154 -7.75 -2.60 4.65
CA GLU A 154 -8.52 -1.38 4.35
C GLU A 154 -8.84 -0.53 5.61
N TRP A 155 -7.85 -0.37 6.48
CA TRP A 155 -7.94 0.31 7.77
C TRP A 155 -8.31 1.79 7.68
N GLY A 156 -8.11 2.40 6.53
CA GLY A 156 -8.51 3.79 6.22
C GLY A 156 -10.01 3.97 6.10
N HIS A 157 -10.77 2.89 5.87
CA HIS A 157 -12.21 2.94 5.68
C HIS A 157 -12.97 2.46 6.92
N GLY A 158 -13.98 3.24 7.29
CA GLY A 158 -14.75 3.10 8.51
C GLY A 158 -14.82 4.45 9.24
N PRO A 159 -15.98 4.80 9.83
CA PRO A 159 -16.24 6.13 10.41
C PRO A 159 -15.59 6.29 11.79
N VAL A 160 -14.29 6.05 11.88
CA VAL A 160 -13.51 6.01 13.14
C VAL A 160 -12.66 7.25 13.40
N ALA A 161 -12.63 8.22 12.48
CA ALA A 161 -11.92 9.47 12.69
C ALA A 161 -12.49 10.23 13.89
N ALA A 162 -11.64 10.58 14.86
CA ALA A 162 -12.03 11.35 16.03
C ALA A 162 -12.48 12.76 15.63
N GLN A 163 -13.37 13.35 16.43
CA GLN A 163 -13.87 14.72 16.20
C GLN A 163 -13.14 15.77 17.05
N LEU A 164 -12.23 15.33 17.92
CA LEU A 164 -11.32 16.19 18.68
C LEU A 164 -9.92 15.62 18.52
N ALA A 165 -8.96 16.45 18.18
CA ALA A 165 -7.57 16.02 17.99
C ALA A 165 -6.59 17.18 18.20
N GLY A 166 -5.35 16.85 18.53
CA GLY A 166 -4.25 17.78 18.70
C GLY A 166 -4.11 18.36 20.09
N THR A 167 -3.05 19.16 20.26
CA THR A 167 -2.76 19.84 21.52
C THR A 167 -2.43 21.32 21.24
N PRO A 168 -3.32 22.26 21.63
CA PRO A 168 -4.62 22.05 22.29
C PRO A 168 -5.65 21.36 21.38
N PRO A 169 -6.67 20.67 21.97
CA PRO A 169 -7.65 19.94 21.17
C PRO A 169 -8.45 20.84 20.23
N GLN A 170 -8.52 20.42 18.96
CA GLN A 170 -9.25 21.10 17.89
C GLN A 170 -10.47 20.28 17.47
N SER A 171 -11.56 20.94 17.10
CA SER A 171 -12.73 20.28 16.52
C SER A 171 -12.47 19.91 15.07
N ILE A 172 -12.58 18.62 14.76
CA ILE A 172 -12.35 18.06 13.43
C ILE A 172 -13.69 17.63 12.82
N PRO A 173 -14.10 18.25 11.70
CA PRO A 173 -15.33 17.84 11.01
C PRO A 173 -15.26 16.42 10.48
N ARG A 174 -16.40 15.74 10.38
CA ARG A 174 -16.50 14.46 9.70
C ARG A 174 -16.64 14.71 8.20
N PHE A 175 -15.60 14.40 7.44
CA PHE A 175 -15.58 14.57 5.99
C PHE A 175 -16.21 13.37 5.26
N ARG A 176 -16.81 13.63 4.09
CA ARG A 176 -17.31 12.58 3.21
C ARG A 176 -16.12 11.86 2.55
N CYS A 177 -16.12 10.54 2.59
CA CYS A 177 -15.11 9.68 1.97
C CYS A 177 -15.54 9.25 0.56
N GLY A 178 -14.55 8.98 -0.31
CA GLY A 178 -14.78 8.42 -1.64
C GLY A 178 -15.47 7.04 -1.63
N CYS A 179 -15.37 6.27 -0.53
CA CYS A 179 -16.06 5.00 -0.36
C CYS A 179 -17.59 5.15 -0.09
N GLY A 180 -18.10 6.39 0.00
CA GLY A 180 -19.52 6.69 0.27
C GLY A 180 -19.84 6.93 1.74
N GLN A 181 -18.96 6.58 2.67
CA GLN A 181 -19.15 6.81 4.11
C GLN A 181 -18.72 8.24 4.52
N THR A 182 -18.98 8.60 5.78
CA THR A 182 -18.58 9.90 6.35
C THR A 182 -17.76 9.67 7.63
N GLY A 183 -16.58 10.31 7.73
CA GLY A 183 -15.71 10.19 8.89
C GLY A 183 -14.74 9.01 8.83
N CYS A 184 -14.44 8.49 7.65
CA CYS A 184 -13.36 7.53 7.45
C CYS A 184 -12.01 8.16 7.77
N LEU A 185 -11.09 7.36 8.27
CA LEU A 185 -9.72 7.80 8.59
C LEU A 185 -8.97 8.30 7.33
N ASP A 186 -9.23 7.70 6.17
CA ASP A 186 -8.70 8.13 4.87
C ASP A 186 -8.97 9.62 4.56
N THR A 187 -10.04 10.18 5.13
CA THR A 187 -10.38 11.59 4.90
C THR A 187 -9.46 12.58 5.62
N VAL A 188 -8.77 12.15 6.65
CA VAL A 188 -7.86 12.96 7.49
C VAL A 188 -6.44 12.42 7.53
N GLY A 189 -6.25 11.15 7.11
CA GLY A 189 -4.95 10.52 6.95
C GLY A 189 -4.35 10.77 5.54
N GLY A 190 -3.10 10.41 5.37
CA GLY A 190 -2.38 10.65 4.11
C GLY A 190 -2.15 12.14 3.80
N ALA A 191 -1.58 12.42 2.63
CA ALA A 191 -1.22 13.77 2.21
C ALA A 191 -2.43 14.69 2.06
N ARG A 192 -3.47 14.23 1.35
CA ARG A 192 -4.71 15.01 1.16
C ARG A 192 -5.45 15.24 2.48
N GLY A 193 -5.38 14.30 3.41
CA GLY A 193 -5.95 14.46 4.74
C GLY A 193 -5.24 15.54 5.54
N MET A 194 -3.91 15.55 5.52
CA MET A 194 -3.08 16.58 6.16
C MET A 194 -3.37 17.98 5.57
N GLU A 195 -3.42 18.09 4.24
CA GLU A 195 -3.76 19.34 3.53
C GLU A 195 -5.16 19.84 3.92
N ARG A 196 -6.15 18.94 3.97
CA ARG A 196 -7.51 19.27 4.41
C ARG A 196 -7.57 19.73 5.85
N LEU A 197 -6.85 19.08 6.75
CA LEU A 197 -6.75 19.52 8.14
C LEU A 197 -6.17 20.91 8.23
N HIS A 198 -5.10 21.22 7.51
CA HIS A 198 -4.47 22.53 7.51
C HIS A 198 -5.43 23.63 7.04
N VAL A 199 -6.12 23.42 5.92
CA VAL A 199 -7.15 24.35 5.43
C VAL A 199 -8.28 24.52 6.45
N THR A 200 -8.73 23.44 7.09
CA THR A 200 -9.83 23.46 8.06
C THR A 200 -9.46 24.27 9.32
N LEU A 201 -8.23 24.13 9.80
CA LEU A 201 -7.76 24.78 11.02
C LEU A 201 -7.35 26.23 10.80
N HIS A 202 -6.71 26.54 9.66
CA HIS A 202 -6.03 27.82 9.46
C HIS A 202 -6.55 28.64 8.28
N GLN A 203 -7.51 28.12 7.50
CA GLN A 203 -8.06 28.75 6.29
C GLN A 203 -6.98 29.07 5.24
N THR A 204 -5.83 28.36 5.29
CA THR A 204 -4.69 28.52 4.39
C THR A 204 -4.43 27.20 3.66
N ALA A 205 -4.27 27.27 2.34
CA ALA A 205 -3.97 26.09 1.53
C ALA A 205 -2.46 25.90 1.39
N LEU A 206 -1.96 24.79 1.89
CA LEU A 206 -0.59 24.32 1.69
C LEU A 206 -0.63 22.84 1.29
N ASP A 207 0.30 22.41 0.44
CA ASP A 207 0.49 20.98 0.20
C ASP A 207 1.19 20.32 1.39
N SER A 208 1.10 19.00 1.47
CA SER A 208 1.63 18.24 2.60
C SER A 208 3.14 18.38 2.79
N ARG A 209 3.90 18.60 1.70
CA ARG A 209 5.36 18.83 1.78
C ARG A 209 5.66 20.19 2.38
N ALA A 210 4.91 21.23 1.97
CA ALA A 210 5.04 22.57 2.52
C ALA A 210 4.64 22.60 4.01
N ILE A 211 3.57 21.91 4.41
CA ILE A 211 3.16 21.78 5.82
C ILE A 211 4.27 21.13 6.64
N ILE A 212 4.84 20.03 6.19
CA ILE A 212 5.93 19.33 6.88
C ILE A 212 7.17 20.23 6.98
N ALA A 213 7.53 20.95 5.90
CA ALA A 213 8.68 21.86 5.90
C ALA A 213 8.47 23.04 6.87
N ALA A 214 7.27 23.64 6.87
CA ALA A 214 6.93 24.71 7.80
C ALA A 214 6.95 24.23 9.28
N TRP A 215 6.40 23.04 9.55
CA TRP A 215 6.50 22.43 10.88
C TRP A 215 7.95 22.26 11.35
N GLN A 216 8.82 21.73 10.48
CA GLN A 216 10.24 21.56 10.79
C GLN A 216 10.97 22.90 10.99
N ALA A 217 10.48 23.97 10.36
CA ALA A 217 10.97 25.33 10.55
C ALA A 217 10.42 26.01 11.82
N GLY A 218 9.52 25.35 12.56
CA GLY A 218 8.95 25.86 13.81
C GLY A 218 7.67 26.69 13.63
N ASP A 219 7.01 26.62 12.48
CA ASP A 219 5.72 27.28 12.24
C ASP A 219 4.64 26.69 13.15
N ALA A 220 3.92 27.54 13.87
CA ALA A 220 2.94 27.13 14.88
C ALA A 220 1.68 26.51 14.27
N ASP A 221 1.22 27.02 13.13
CA ASP A 221 0.02 26.50 12.45
C ASP A 221 0.30 25.12 11.86
N ALA A 222 1.46 24.96 11.23
CA ALA A 222 1.89 23.65 10.74
C ALA A 222 2.09 22.66 11.90
N ALA A 223 2.66 23.08 13.02
CA ALA A 223 2.84 22.23 14.21
C ALA A 223 1.50 21.76 14.78
N LEU A 224 0.49 22.62 14.84
CA LEU A 224 -0.85 22.23 15.27
C LEU A 224 -1.50 21.23 14.28
N THR A 225 -1.33 21.46 12.97
CA THR A 225 -1.80 20.52 11.95
C THR A 225 -1.17 19.14 12.10
N ILE A 226 0.15 19.06 12.27
CA ILE A 226 0.87 17.80 12.51
C ILE A 226 0.44 17.15 13.81
N SER A 227 0.22 17.93 14.90
CA SER A 227 -0.30 17.41 16.16
C SER A 227 -1.67 16.75 15.99
N CYS A 228 -2.60 17.40 15.29
CA CYS A 228 -3.90 16.82 14.97
C CYS A 228 -3.78 15.56 14.08
N PHE A 229 -2.93 15.60 13.07
CA PHE A 229 -2.71 14.46 12.15
C PHE A 229 -2.19 13.23 12.89
N ILE A 230 -1.18 13.40 13.75
CA ILE A 230 -0.61 12.31 14.56
C ILE A 230 -1.66 11.74 15.53
N ASP A 231 -2.40 12.61 16.21
CA ASP A 231 -3.42 12.19 17.18
C ASP A 231 -4.54 11.38 16.53
N LEU A 232 -5.02 11.83 15.35
CA LEU A 232 -6.04 11.12 14.58
C LEU A 232 -5.60 9.72 14.11
N LEU A 233 -4.32 9.52 13.81
CA LEU A 233 -3.80 8.26 13.32
C LEU A 233 -3.37 7.31 14.45
N SER A 234 -2.85 7.84 15.55
CA SER A 234 -2.23 7.03 16.61
C SER A 234 -3.19 6.08 17.29
N GLY A 235 -4.41 6.50 17.59
CA GLY A 235 -5.44 5.66 18.22
C GLY A 235 -5.84 4.46 17.37
N PRO A 236 -6.28 4.65 16.12
CA PRO A 236 -6.57 3.55 15.19
C PRO A 236 -5.40 2.60 14.95
N LEU A 237 -4.17 3.13 14.81
CA LEU A 237 -2.98 2.30 14.64
C LEU A 237 -2.66 1.49 15.91
N ALA A 238 -2.81 2.08 17.09
CA ALA A 238 -2.64 1.37 18.35
C ALA A 238 -3.66 0.23 18.51
N MET A 239 -4.93 0.48 18.13
CA MET A 239 -5.97 -0.55 18.11
C MET A 239 -5.60 -1.70 17.15
N LEU A 240 -5.12 -1.37 15.96
CA LEU A 240 -4.65 -2.36 14.98
C LEU A 240 -3.51 -3.22 15.55
N VAL A 241 -2.49 -2.57 16.13
CA VAL A 241 -1.37 -3.27 16.78
C VAL A 241 -1.85 -4.21 17.89
N ASN A 242 -2.71 -3.72 18.79
CA ASN A 242 -3.23 -4.50 19.91
C ASN A 242 -4.12 -5.67 19.44
N THR A 243 -4.85 -5.51 18.34
CA THR A 243 -5.80 -6.52 17.83
C THR A 243 -5.08 -7.61 17.01
N LEU A 244 -4.18 -7.21 16.13
CA LEU A 244 -3.50 -8.12 15.19
C LEU A 244 -2.19 -8.70 15.75
N GLY A 245 -1.71 -8.16 16.88
CA GLY A 245 -0.41 -8.55 17.44
C GLY A 245 0.76 -8.26 16.52
N THR A 246 0.63 -7.21 15.65
CA THR A 246 1.70 -6.79 14.77
C THR A 246 2.91 -6.31 15.56
N SER A 247 4.09 -6.77 15.16
CA SER A 247 5.34 -6.41 15.80
C SER A 247 6.05 -5.24 15.16
N ILE A 248 5.72 -4.95 13.88
CA ILE A 248 6.32 -3.89 13.06
C ILE A 248 5.32 -3.41 12.01
N LEU A 249 5.37 -2.11 11.71
CA LEU A 249 4.60 -1.43 10.67
C LEU A 249 5.57 -0.65 9.76
N PRO A 250 6.09 -1.29 8.70
CA PRO A 250 6.84 -0.56 7.68
C PRO A 250 5.93 0.44 6.96
N VAL A 251 6.41 1.65 6.74
CA VAL A 251 5.64 2.73 6.12
C VAL A 251 6.14 3.02 4.71
N GLY A 252 5.21 2.97 3.76
CA GLY A 252 5.39 3.44 2.38
C GLY A 252 4.57 4.69 2.09
N GLY A 253 4.65 5.16 0.84
CA GLY A 253 3.97 6.36 0.40
C GLY A 253 4.78 7.65 0.61
N GLY A 254 4.28 8.76 0.08
CA GLY A 254 5.01 10.03 0.04
C GLY A 254 5.37 10.60 1.40
N LEU A 255 4.53 10.40 2.41
CA LEU A 255 4.78 10.90 3.78
C LEU A 255 5.86 10.10 4.52
N ALA A 256 6.15 8.87 4.10
CA ALA A 256 7.25 8.06 4.65
C ALA A 256 8.63 8.71 4.46
N ASN A 257 8.77 9.63 3.51
CA ASN A 257 10.02 10.37 3.28
C ASN A 257 10.34 11.40 4.38
N SER A 258 9.40 11.68 5.28
CA SER A 258 9.64 12.58 6.43
C SER A 258 9.98 11.76 7.68
N ALA A 259 11.26 11.49 7.89
CA ALA A 259 11.71 10.76 9.07
C ALA A 259 11.22 11.36 10.40
N PRO A 260 11.18 12.70 10.61
CA PRO A 260 10.63 13.29 11.83
C PRO A 260 9.14 13.00 12.01
N LEU A 261 8.33 13.01 10.94
CA LEU A 261 6.91 12.70 10.99
C LEU A 261 6.69 11.24 11.42
N ILE A 262 7.43 10.31 10.79
CA ILE A 262 7.34 8.88 11.13
C ILE A 262 7.79 8.61 12.55
N ALA A 263 8.86 9.24 13.01
CA ALA A 263 9.34 9.10 14.39
C ALA A 263 8.31 9.60 15.42
N GLN A 264 7.64 10.72 15.14
CA GLN A 264 6.60 11.25 16.03
C GLN A 264 5.36 10.36 16.04
N LEU A 265 4.96 9.81 14.88
CA LEU A 265 3.86 8.84 14.80
C LEU A 265 4.20 7.55 15.56
N ASP A 266 5.42 7.03 15.40
CA ASP A 266 5.90 5.87 16.15
C ASP A 266 5.82 6.08 17.66
N GLN A 267 6.32 7.22 18.13
CA GLN A 267 6.27 7.57 19.55
C GLN A 267 4.83 7.62 20.09
N ALA A 268 3.91 8.25 19.34
CA ALA A 268 2.51 8.36 19.72
C ALA A 268 1.82 7.00 19.78
N VAL A 269 2.05 6.13 18.78
CA VAL A 269 1.48 4.78 18.76
C VAL A 269 2.07 3.91 19.87
N ARG A 270 3.40 3.95 20.09
CA ARG A 270 4.02 3.20 21.20
C ARG A 270 3.53 3.62 22.59
N ALA A 271 3.19 4.89 22.75
CA ALA A 271 2.56 5.39 23.99
C ALA A 271 1.14 4.82 24.19
N ALA A 272 0.41 4.56 23.12
CA ALA A 272 -1.00 4.12 23.12
C ALA A 272 -1.20 2.60 23.11
N ILE A 273 -0.20 1.80 22.70
CA ILE A 273 -0.32 0.34 22.69
C ILE A 273 -0.15 -0.25 24.10
N LEU A 274 -0.76 -1.43 24.29
CA LEU A 274 -0.69 -2.14 25.59
C LEU A 274 0.71 -2.72 25.86
N ARG A 275 1.34 -3.28 24.84
CA ARG A 275 2.71 -3.80 24.92
C ARG A 275 3.72 -2.66 25.04
N LYS A 276 4.57 -2.69 26.06
CA LYS A 276 5.66 -1.71 26.16
C LYS A 276 6.87 -2.17 25.36
N THR A 277 7.44 -1.25 24.60
CA THR A 277 8.65 -1.48 23.78
C THR A 277 9.43 -0.17 23.60
N ASP A 278 10.76 -0.27 23.71
CA ASP A 278 11.66 0.86 23.45
C ASP A 278 12.08 0.92 21.97
N ALA A 279 12.00 -0.22 21.27
CA ALA A 279 12.30 -0.29 19.84
C ALA A 279 11.15 0.34 19.03
N PRO A 280 11.45 1.12 17.97
CA PRO A 280 10.45 1.59 17.04
C PRO A 280 9.67 0.44 16.41
N ILE A 281 8.36 0.62 16.29
CA ILE A 281 7.46 -0.32 15.63
C ILE A 281 6.93 0.24 14.30
N ILE A 282 6.92 1.57 14.12
CA ILE A 282 6.62 2.22 12.85
C ILE A 282 7.94 2.71 12.26
N VAL A 283 8.32 2.16 11.12
CA VAL A 283 9.62 2.41 10.49
C VAL A 283 9.46 2.68 9.00
N PRO A 284 10.32 3.48 8.37
CA PRO A 284 10.30 3.60 6.90
C PRO A 284 10.51 2.24 6.23
N GLY A 285 9.79 2.00 5.13
CA GLY A 285 9.96 0.80 4.33
C GLY A 285 11.37 0.70 3.72
N GLN A 286 11.87 -0.52 3.52
CA GLN A 286 13.23 -0.81 3.06
C GLN A 286 13.29 -1.86 1.94
N SER A 287 12.16 -2.26 1.37
CA SER A 287 12.10 -3.24 0.28
C SER A 287 12.67 -2.73 -1.06
N GLY A 288 13.19 -1.50 -1.10
CA GLY A 288 13.81 -0.93 -2.29
C GLY A 288 12.86 -0.08 -3.13
N ALA A 289 13.29 0.22 -4.37
CA ALA A 289 12.58 1.17 -5.24
C ALA A 289 11.31 0.59 -5.88
N GLU A 290 11.17 -0.74 -5.94
CA GLU A 290 10.11 -1.43 -6.68
C GLU A 290 9.34 -2.44 -5.80
N PRO A 291 8.72 -2.00 -4.69
CA PRO A 291 8.00 -2.89 -3.78
C PRO A 291 6.85 -3.64 -4.46
N GLY A 292 6.20 -3.03 -5.47
CA GLY A 292 5.15 -3.65 -6.25
C GLY A 292 5.63 -4.91 -6.97
N LEU A 293 6.78 -4.86 -7.65
CA LEU A 293 7.37 -6.02 -8.30
C LEU A 293 7.80 -7.10 -7.30
N ILE A 294 8.41 -6.70 -6.20
CA ILE A 294 8.89 -7.63 -5.16
C ILE A 294 7.71 -8.37 -4.51
N GLY A 295 6.66 -7.66 -4.13
CA GLY A 295 5.46 -8.28 -3.55
C GLY A 295 4.74 -9.20 -4.54
N ALA A 296 4.61 -8.80 -5.81
CA ALA A 296 4.07 -9.65 -6.86
C ALA A 296 4.91 -10.93 -7.04
N ALA A 297 6.26 -10.82 -7.02
CA ALA A 297 7.15 -11.96 -7.10
C ALA A 297 6.88 -12.98 -6.01
N TRP A 298 6.85 -12.55 -4.77
CA TRP A 298 6.61 -13.43 -3.62
C TRP A 298 5.21 -14.07 -3.65
N LEU A 299 4.18 -13.33 -4.05
CA LEU A 299 2.86 -13.90 -4.29
C LEU A 299 2.92 -15.02 -5.34
N GLY A 300 3.53 -14.75 -6.50
CA GLY A 300 3.62 -15.70 -7.59
C GLY A 300 4.40 -16.96 -7.19
N LEU A 301 5.50 -16.84 -6.47
CA LEU A 301 6.28 -17.96 -5.97
C LEU A 301 5.47 -18.83 -5.00
N GLU A 302 4.78 -18.22 -4.02
CA GLU A 302 3.88 -18.92 -3.10
C GLU A 302 2.77 -19.69 -3.85
N LYS A 303 2.17 -19.09 -4.87
CA LYS A 303 1.12 -19.73 -5.67
C LYS A 303 1.64 -20.90 -6.50
N LEU A 304 2.88 -20.82 -7.00
CA LEU A 304 3.50 -21.95 -7.71
C LEU A 304 3.81 -23.13 -6.79
N GLU A 305 4.32 -22.87 -5.56
CA GLU A 305 4.59 -23.91 -4.59
C GLU A 305 3.32 -24.67 -4.20
N ASN A 306 2.23 -23.95 -3.93
CA ASN A 306 0.94 -24.52 -3.55
C ASN A 306 0.23 -25.31 -4.67
N ARG A 307 0.68 -25.22 -5.94
CA ARG A 307 0.16 -26.04 -7.05
C ARG A 307 0.83 -27.40 -7.19
N HIS A 308 1.92 -27.63 -6.47
CA HIS A 308 2.74 -28.83 -6.59
C HIS A 308 2.73 -29.69 -5.32
N GLY A 309 2.03 -29.25 -4.28
CA GLY A 309 1.70 -29.99 -3.05
C GLY A 309 0.23 -30.40 -3.02
#